data_7cf35328913b24f24c4131dc332ada9e
#
_entry.id   7cf35328913b24f24c4131dc332ada9e
#
_cell.length_a   1.000
_cell.length_b   1.000
_cell.length_c   1.000
_cell.angle_alpha   90.00
_cell.angle_beta   90.00
_cell.angle_gamma   90.00
#
_symmetry.space_group_name_H-M   'P 1'
#
loop_
_entity.id
_entity.type
_entity.pdbx_description
1 polymer ?
#
loop_
_entity_poly.entity_id
_entity_poly.type
_entity_poly.pdbx_seq_one_letter_code
_entity_poly.pdbx_strand_id
1 'polypeptide(L)'
;GVVSLTVLLVFVLVGVLDSIRLHQQKVLTNGNASEHTEVLSVLDIILTPLRTTVEKTYSEPFAHTGYAKEILIDDAGITQWVYPRLTYGAAHLDKPDADKMSDVMTKSVKGLGLGLLAWLGVLFLLMLRYGQKSVLISGGLRTAALTLLVIFCLIGMMAAVAPYYHILGTDKVGEDVLYQAIKSIRTGLVIGALTTLVMLPIAISLGLMAGFFRGWVDDVIQYLYTTLSSIPGVLLIAAAILMAQVYMANNPELFTTVEDRADMRLLLLCMILGITSWTGLCRLLRAETLKIREMDYVLAARALGVSRLQQLKRHVLPNVMHLVMITIVLDFSGLVLAEAVLSYINIGVDPSTYSWGNMINTSRLEMAREPIVWWSLTAAFIFMFILVLAANLFADVVRDAFDPRSNT
;
A
#
# COMPACT_ATOMS: atom_id res chain seq x y z
N GLY A 1 -17.95 6.01 6.43
CA GLY A 1 -18.03 5.53 5.04
C GLY A 1 -17.40 6.45 4.03
N VAL A 2 -17.94 7.67 3.88
CA VAL A 2 -17.45 8.59 2.82
C VAL A 2 -16.00 8.99 3.06
N VAL A 3 -15.60 9.27 4.29
CA VAL A 3 -14.21 9.63 4.63
C VAL A 3 -13.25 8.49 4.27
N SER A 4 -13.56 7.27 4.71
CA SER A 4 -12.70 6.10 4.43
C SER A 4 -12.60 5.80 2.93
N LEU A 5 -13.72 5.88 2.20
CA LEU A 5 -13.71 5.73 0.74
C LEU A 5 -12.85 6.80 0.07
N THR A 6 -12.96 8.07 0.49
CA THR A 6 -12.17 9.17 -0.09
C THR A 6 -10.67 8.96 0.15
N VAL A 7 -10.28 8.55 1.36
CA VAL A 7 -8.89 8.21 1.68
C VAL A 7 -8.39 7.06 0.83
N LEU A 8 -9.16 5.95 0.73
CA LEU A 8 -8.80 4.81 -0.12
C LEU A 8 -8.63 5.20 -1.59
N LEU A 9 -9.53 6.03 -2.12
CA LEU A 9 -9.41 6.50 -3.50
C LEU A 9 -8.13 7.33 -3.73
N VAL A 10 -7.71 8.12 -2.74
CA VAL A 10 -6.42 8.85 -2.82
C VAL A 10 -5.24 7.87 -2.82
N PHE A 11 -5.24 6.85 -1.95
CA PHE A 11 -4.20 5.82 -1.97
C PHE A 11 -4.17 5.07 -3.31
N VAL A 12 -5.34 4.68 -3.85
CA VAL A 12 -5.45 4.03 -5.17
C VAL A 12 -4.91 4.94 -6.27
N LEU A 13 -5.25 6.24 -6.24
CA LEU A 13 -4.73 7.21 -7.20
C LEU A 13 -3.20 7.27 -7.16
N VAL A 14 -2.61 7.37 -5.97
CA VAL A 14 -1.15 7.38 -5.80
C VAL A 14 -0.54 6.09 -6.33
N GLY A 15 -1.12 4.92 -6.01
CA GLY A 15 -0.65 3.63 -6.52
C GLY A 15 -0.75 3.50 -8.04
N VAL A 16 -1.81 4.04 -8.66
CA VAL A 16 -1.97 4.07 -10.12
C VAL A 16 -0.93 4.99 -10.76
N LEU A 17 -0.71 6.20 -10.20
CA LEU A 17 0.32 7.12 -10.70
C LEU A 17 1.72 6.51 -10.62
N ASP A 18 2.00 5.70 -9.62
CA ASP A 18 3.27 4.97 -9.51
C ASP A 18 3.37 3.76 -10.43
N SER A 19 2.24 3.22 -10.89
CA SER A 19 2.22 2.09 -11.83
C SER A 19 2.40 2.50 -13.28
N ILE A 20 2.15 3.76 -13.62
CA ILE A 20 2.35 4.30 -14.97
C ILE A 20 3.83 4.62 -15.17
N ARG A 21 4.53 3.76 -15.92
CA ARG A 21 5.97 3.88 -16.20
C ARG A 21 6.21 4.65 -17.50
N LEU A 22 7.09 5.64 -17.44
CA LEU A 22 7.55 6.43 -18.57
C LEU A 22 9.03 6.15 -18.84
N HIS A 23 9.37 5.85 -20.09
CA HIS A 23 10.75 5.65 -20.51
C HIS A 23 11.37 7.01 -20.83
N GLN A 24 12.28 7.51 -20.00
CA GLN A 24 13.05 8.71 -20.29
C GLN A 24 14.45 8.32 -20.74
N GLN A 25 14.83 8.79 -21.94
CA GLN A 25 16.21 8.72 -22.42
C GLN A 25 17.00 9.86 -21.78
N LYS A 26 17.91 9.53 -20.87
CA LYS A 26 18.84 10.49 -20.29
C LYS A 26 20.09 10.53 -21.16
N VAL A 27 20.25 11.56 -21.95
CA VAL A 27 21.49 11.82 -22.68
C VAL A 27 22.52 12.33 -21.67
N LEU A 28 23.45 11.47 -21.26
CA LEU A 28 24.60 11.88 -20.47
C LEU A 28 25.57 12.65 -21.38
N THR A 29 25.79 13.92 -21.10
CA THR A 29 26.65 14.86 -21.86
C THR A 29 28.15 14.63 -21.68
N ASN A 30 28.58 13.47 -21.19
CA ASN A 30 30.01 13.13 -21.06
C ASN A 30 30.34 11.93 -21.94
N GLY A 31 30.73 12.20 -23.18
CA GLY A 31 31.69 11.50 -24.05
C GLY A 31 31.64 9.98 -24.27
N ASN A 32 30.97 9.19 -23.45
CA ASN A 32 30.73 7.76 -23.62
C ASN A 32 29.24 7.50 -23.57
N ALA A 33 28.61 7.34 -24.74
CA ALA A 33 27.20 7.07 -24.91
C ALA A 33 26.87 5.65 -24.46
N SER A 34 26.67 5.43 -23.17
CA SER A 34 25.83 4.36 -22.66
C SER A 34 24.43 4.93 -22.49
N GLU A 35 23.52 4.57 -23.40
CA GLU A 35 22.10 4.87 -23.27
C GLU A 35 21.56 4.11 -22.06
N HIS A 36 21.60 4.73 -20.89
CA HIS A 36 20.85 4.24 -19.74
C HIS A 36 19.43 4.78 -19.83
N THR A 37 18.51 3.93 -20.26
CA THR A 37 17.08 4.21 -20.23
C THR A 37 16.62 4.10 -18.77
N GLU A 38 16.42 5.23 -18.11
CA GLU A 38 15.84 5.25 -16.76
C GLU A 38 14.33 5.16 -16.89
N VAL A 39 13.72 4.12 -16.28
CA VAL A 39 12.28 3.92 -16.25
C VAL A 39 11.71 4.61 -15.02
N LEU A 40 11.03 5.73 -15.22
CA LEU A 40 10.44 6.54 -14.15
C LEU A 40 8.92 6.38 -14.15
N SER A 41 8.33 6.33 -12.94
CA SER A 41 6.88 6.43 -12.82
C SER A 41 6.42 7.89 -12.91
N VAL A 42 5.15 8.13 -13.21
CA VAL A 42 4.55 9.48 -13.13
C VAL A 42 4.71 10.05 -11.72
N LEU A 43 4.59 9.19 -10.70
CA LEU A 43 4.79 9.59 -9.31
C LEU A 43 6.24 10.05 -9.06
N ASP A 44 7.24 9.40 -9.65
CA ASP A 44 8.66 9.80 -9.54
C ASP A 44 8.92 11.19 -10.11
N ILE A 45 8.21 11.55 -11.19
CA ILE A 45 8.28 12.89 -11.78
C ILE A 45 7.67 13.93 -10.82
N ILE A 46 6.53 13.63 -10.23
CA ILE A 46 5.88 14.51 -9.25
C ILE A 46 6.74 14.67 -7.99
N LEU A 47 7.33 13.57 -7.52
CA LEU A 47 8.16 13.54 -6.32
C LEU A 47 9.66 13.79 -6.61
N THR A 48 10.02 14.33 -7.77
CA THR A 48 11.40 14.64 -8.14
C THR A 48 12.16 15.38 -7.02
N PRO A 49 11.60 16.40 -6.35
CA PRO A 49 12.30 17.08 -5.26
C PRO A 49 12.72 16.17 -4.10
N LEU A 50 11.88 15.16 -3.76
CA LEU A 50 12.19 14.19 -2.71
C LEU A 50 13.17 13.11 -3.20
N ARG A 51 13.06 12.71 -4.47
CA ARG A 51 13.90 11.66 -5.06
C ARG A 51 15.34 12.11 -5.28
N THR A 52 15.54 13.37 -5.67
CA THR A 52 16.88 13.89 -6.05
C THR A 52 17.67 14.45 -4.89
N THR A 53 17.04 14.73 -3.75
CA THR A 53 17.68 15.27 -2.56
C THR A 53 18.18 14.12 -1.66
N VAL A 54 19.26 13.46 -2.07
CA VAL A 54 19.87 12.36 -1.30
C VAL A 54 21.02 12.90 -0.46
N GLU A 55 20.95 12.71 0.84
CA GLU A 55 22.01 13.09 1.79
C GLU A 55 23.08 12.00 1.92
N LYS A 56 24.09 12.24 2.71
CA LYS A 56 25.16 11.24 2.93
C LYS A 56 24.70 10.06 3.79
N THR A 57 23.85 10.35 4.77
CA THR A 57 23.36 9.38 5.76
C THR A 57 22.13 9.94 6.48
N TYR A 58 21.80 9.40 7.64
CA TYR A 58 20.66 9.81 8.45
C TYR A 58 20.61 11.31 8.74
N SER A 59 19.42 11.88 8.63
CA SER A 59 19.06 13.18 9.19
C SER A 59 17.72 13.08 9.93
N GLU A 60 17.57 13.82 11.01
CA GLU A 60 16.29 13.94 11.70
C GLU A 60 15.24 14.67 10.84
N PRO A 61 13.95 14.47 11.13
CA PRO A 61 12.90 15.30 10.56
C PRO A 61 13.19 16.79 10.72
N PHE A 62 13.13 17.53 9.61
CA PHE A 62 13.43 18.97 9.52
C PHE A 62 14.85 19.34 10.00
N ALA A 63 15.80 18.44 10.02
CA ALA A 63 17.18 18.76 10.41
C ALA A 63 17.88 19.68 9.40
N HIS A 64 18.91 20.37 9.84
CA HIS A 64 19.87 21.12 9.03
C HIS A 64 21.29 20.57 9.16
N THR A 65 21.50 19.65 10.10
CA THR A 65 22.76 18.94 10.34
C THR A 65 22.56 17.44 10.29
N GLY A 66 23.62 16.71 9.93
CA GLY A 66 23.64 15.26 9.97
C GLY A 66 23.44 14.70 11.37
N TYR A 67 22.93 13.49 11.46
CA TYR A 67 22.58 12.84 12.72
C TYR A 67 23.80 12.25 13.46
N ALA A 68 24.85 11.89 12.73
CA ALA A 68 26.08 11.37 13.27
C ALA A 68 27.19 12.44 13.24
N LYS A 69 28.03 12.46 14.28
CA LYS A 69 29.22 13.29 14.28
C LYS A 69 30.25 12.74 13.30
N GLU A 70 30.87 13.64 12.55
CA GLU A 70 31.98 13.32 11.64
C GLU A 70 33.25 14.02 12.12
N ILE A 71 34.39 13.43 11.77
CA ILE A 71 35.69 14.01 12.03
C ILE A 71 35.98 15.00 10.91
N LEU A 72 36.06 16.29 11.24
CA LEU A 72 36.60 17.31 10.35
C LEU A 72 38.01 17.65 10.81
N ILE A 73 38.93 17.66 9.86
CA ILE A 73 40.29 18.12 10.05
C ILE A 73 40.31 19.55 9.57
N ASP A 74 40.54 20.49 10.48
CA ASP A 74 40.69 21.93 10.17
C ASP A 74 42.01 22.18 9.40
N ASP A 75 42.09 23.30 8.69
CA ASP A 75 43.31 23.70 7.92
C ASP A 75 44.56 23.75 8.82
N ALA A 76 44.38 23.82 10.12
CA ALA A 76 45.44 23.75 11.16
C ALA A 76 45.80 22.30 11.54
N GLY A 77 45.21 21.25 10.95
CA GLY A 77 45.41 19.83 11.29
C GLY A 77 44.78 19.38 12.60
N ILE A 78 43.89 20.19 13.20
CA ILE A 78 43.19 19.87 14.45
C ILE A 78 41.92 19.02 14.08
N THR A 79 41.83 17.87 14.70
CA THR A 79 40.68 16.96 14.55
C THR A 79 39.53 17.38 15.45
N GLN A 80 38.40 17.78 14.90
CA GLN A 80 37.19 18.12 15.64
C GLN A 80 36.02 17.23 15.27
N TRP A 81 35.23 16.79 16.27
CA TRP A 81 33.98 16.05 16.06
C TRP A 81 32.84 17.04 15.93
N VAL A 82 32.30 17.16 14.70
CA VAL A 82 31.19 18.07 14.41
C VAL A 82 30.03 17.34 13.74
N TYR A 83 28.84 17.87 13.87
CA TYR A 83 27.71 17.45 13.07
C TYR A 83 27.80 18.15 11.70
N PRO A 84 28.01 17.42 10.59
CA PRO A 84 28.15 18.04 9.29
C PRO A 84 26.84 18.71 8.87
N ARG A 85 26.92 19.83 8.16
CA ARG A 85 25.77 20.47 7.57
C ARG A 85 25.21 19.59 6.46
N LEU A 86 23.87 19.48 6.34
CA LEU A 86 23.22 18.76 5.27
C LEU A 86 23.41 19.46 3.93
N THR A 87 23.47 18.66 2.85
CA THR A 87 23.67 19.17 1.49
C THR A 87 22.41 19.84 0.95
N TYR A 88 21.25 19.27 1.27
CA TYR A 88 19.94 19.74 0.80
C TYR A 88 19.06 20.27 1.93
N GLY A 89 19.11 19.62 3.10
CA GLY A 89 18.30 20.01 4.26
C GLY A 89 18.65 21.40 4.78
N ALA A 90 17.71 22.36 4.65
CA ALA A 90 17.88 23.76 5.03
C ALA A 90 19.11 24.48 4.39
N ALA A 91 19.57 23.99 3.23
CA ALA A 91 20.77 24.52 2.56
C ALA A 91 20.68 25.99 2.17
N HIS A 92 19.46 26.49 1.94
CA HIS A 92 19.16 27.88 1.51
C HIS A 92 19.25 28.91 2.65
N LEU A 93 19.40 28.47 3.92
CA LEU A 93 19.47 29.37 5.08
C LEU A 93 20.92 29.66 5.47
N ASP A 94 21.26 30.94 5.66
CA ASP A 94 22.57 31.35 6.17
C ASP A 94 22.71 31.05 7.66
N LYS A 95 21.64 31.24 8.45
CA LYS A 95 21.57 31.00 9.87
C LYS A 95 20.45 30.03 10.24
N PRO A 96 20.63 28.71 9.97
CA PRO A 96 19.55 27.73 10.14
C PRO A 96 19.01 27.64 11.56
N ASP A 97 19.84 27.84 12.60
CA ASP A 97 19.40 27.78 14.01
C ASP A 97 18.37 28.86 14.34
N ALA A 98 18.52 30.08 13.78
CA ALA A 98 17.64 31.22 14.07
C ALA A 98 16.40 31.25 13.14
N ASP A 99 16.58 30.98 11.85
CA ASP A 99 15.59 31.28 10.81
C ASP A 99 14.72 30.09 10.43
N LYS A 100 15.13 28.85 10.77
CA LYS A 100 14.47 27.59 10.37
C LYS A 100 12.98 27.57 10.68
N MET A 101 12.60 27.90 11.92
CA MET A 101 11.21 27.81 12.37
C MET A 101 10.32 28.80 11.62
N SER A 102 10.81 30.02 11.41
CA SER A 102 10.12 31.06 10.62
C SER A 102 9.98 30.68 9.15
N ASP A 103 11.03 30.08 8.57
CA ASP A 103 11.03 29.65 7.17
C ASP A 103 10.06 28.47 6.94
N VAL A 104 10.13 27.44 7.80
CA VAL A 104 9.19 26.31 7.74
C VAL A 104 7.75 26.76 7.88
N MET A 105 7.46 27.70 8.81
CA MET A 105 6.11 28.24 9.02
C MET A 105 5.64 29.02 7.79
N THR A 106 6.51 29.84 7.22
CA THR A 106 6.17 30.65 6.01
C THR A 106 5.89 29.75 4.81
N LYS A 107 6.72 28.73 4.58
CA LYS A 107 6.52 27.75 3.49
C LYS A 107 5.27 26.91 3.72
N SER A 108 5.02 26.49 4.96
CA SER A 108 3.81 25.75 5.31
C SER A 108 2.53 26.55 5.04
N VAL A 109 2.50 27.85 5.40
CA VAL A 109 1.36 28.72 5.13
C VAL A 109 1.17 28.92 3.62
N LYS A 110 2.25 29.11 2.85
CA LYS A 110 2.18 29.17 1.38
C LYS A 110 1.63 27.86 0.79
N GLY A 111 2.10 26.72 1.30
CA GLY A 111 1.64 25.39 0.90
C GLY A 111 0.15 25.17 1.21
N LEU A 112 -0.31 25.58 2.38
CA LEU A 112 -1.74 25.57 2.73
C LEU A 112 -2.57 26.39 1.74
N GLY A 113 -2.08 27.58 1.36
CA GLY A 113 -2.74 28.41 0.34
C GLY A 113 -2.83 27.71 -1.02
N LEU A 114 -1.76 27.06 -1.47
CA LEU A 114 -1.76 26.28 -2.72
C LEU A 114 -2.72 25.07 -2.64
N GLY A 115 -2.72 24.35 -1.53
CA GLY A 115 -3.64 23.24 -1.27
C GLY A 115 -5.10 23.69 -1.30
N LEU A 116 -5.41 24.84 -0.68
CA LEU A 116 -6.74 25.42 -0.69
C LEU A 116 -7.18 25.83 -2.12
N LEU A 117 -6.30 26.42 -2.91
CA LEU A 117 -6.56 26.76 -4.30
C LEU A 117 -6.85 25.52 -5.16
N ALA A 118 -6.04 24.46 -5.00
CA ALA A 118 -6.26 23.19 -5.67
C ALA A 118 -7.60 22.57 -5.30
N TRP A 119 -7.93 22.56 -4.00
CA TRP A 119 -9.22 22.10 -3.51
C TRP A 119 -10.40 22.92 -4.08
N LEU A 120 -10.30 24.26 -4.14
CA LEU A 120 -11.33 25.10 -4.75
C LEU A 120 -11.54 24.75 -6.23
N GLY A 121 -10.46 24.44 -6.96
CA GLY A 121 -10.55 23.95 -8.34
C GLY A 121 -11.34 22.64 -8.45
N VAL A 122 -11.04 21.66 -7.58
CA VAL A 122 -11.77 20.39 -7.55
C VAL A 122 -13.23 20.60 -7.13
N LEU A 123 -13.47 21.44 -6.13
CA LEU A 123 -14.83 21.79 -5.68
C LEU A 123 -15.64 22.42 -6.81
N PHE A 124 -15.04 23.33 -7.57
CA PHE A 124 -15.66 23.95 -8.74
C PHE A 124 -16.04 22.91 -9.81
N LEU A 125 -15.14 21.97 -10.12
CA LEU A 125 -15.42 20.87 -11.05
C LEU A 125 -16.56 19.97 -10.55
N LEU A 126 -16.59 19.66 -9.25
CA LEU A 126 -17.69 18.91 -8.64
C LEU A 126 -19.03 19.65 -8.72
N MET A 127 -19.01 20.97 -8.51
CA MET A 127 -20.21 21.82 -8.66
C MET A 127 -20.71 21.88 -10.10
N LEU A 128 -19.81 21.94 -11.09
CA LEU A 128 -20.17 21.86 -12.50
C LEU A 128 -20.80 20.51 -12.87
N ARG A 129 -20.28 19.42 -12.31
CA ARG A 129 -20.73 18.05 -12.65
C ARG A 129 -22.04 17.64 -11.96
N TYR A 130 -22.22 18.01 -10.70
CA TYR A 130 -23.34 17.57 -9.85
C TYR A 130 -24.34 18.67 -9.51
N GLY A 131 -24.02 19.92 -9.84
CA GLY A 131 -24.81 21.09 -9.49
C GLY A 131 -24.52 21.61 -8.08
N GLN A 132 -24.52 22.92 -7.91
CA GLN A 132 -24.19 23.60 -6.66
C GLN A 132 -25.04 23.15 -5.47
N LYS A 133 -26.36 22.98 -5.68
CA LYS A 133 -27.29 22.54 -4.62
C LYS A 133 -26.98 21.10 -4.13
N SER A 134 -26.64 20.20 -5.04
CA SER A 134 -26.33 18.80 -4.69
C SER A 134 -25.07 18.67 -3.83
N VAL A 135 -24.01 19.44 -4.13
CA VAL A 135 -22.74 19.42 -3.38
C VAL A 135 -22.94 19.98 -1.97
N LEU A 136 -23.75 21.03 -1.80
CA LEU A 136 -23.96 21.67 -0.52
C LEU A 136 -24.99 20.94 0.37
N ILE A 137 -26.00 20.31 -0.21
CA ILE A 137 -27.14 19.70 0.53
C ILE A 137 -26.88 18.22 0.79
N SER A 138 -26.23 17.46 -0.13
CA SER A 138 -25.99 16.05 0.10
C SER A 138 -24.88 15.85 1.15
N GLY A 139 -25.22 15.21 2.27
CA GLY A 139 -24.28 14.95 3.37
C GLY A 139 -23.02 14.19 2.91
N GLY A 140 -23.17 13.23 1.98
CA GLY A 140 -22.05 12.46 1.44
C GLY A 140 -21.04 13.29 0.64
N LEU A 141 -21.51 14.08 -0.32
CA LEU A 141 -20.65 14.95 -1.15
C LEU A 141 -19.96 16.03 -0.31
N ARG A 142 -20.68 16.61 0.66
CA ARG A 142 -20.11 17.57 1.60
C ARG A 142 -18.99 16.96 2.43
N THR A 143 -19.19 15.76 2.98
CA THR A 143 -18.16 15.06 3.75
C THR A 143 -16.94 14.73 2.88
N ALA A 144 -17.14 14.24 1.64
CA ALA A 144 -16.05 14.01 0.70
C ALA A 144 -15.26 15.30 0.40
N ALA A 145 -15.96 16.41 0.13
CA ALA A 145 -15.32 17.70 -0.13
C ALA A 145 -14.49 18.18 1.08
N LEU A 146 -14.99 18.04 2.30
CA LEU A 146 -14.24 18.37 3.52
C LEU A 146 -13.03 17.47 3.73
N THR A 147 -13.15 16.17 3.48
CA THR A 147 -12.02 15.23 3.55
C THR A 147 -10.94 15.59 2.52
N LEU A 148 -11.35 15.88 1.29
CA LEU A 148 -10.43 16.35 0.23
C LEU A 148 -9.77 17.68 0.60
N LEU A 149 -10.47 18.61 1.26
CA LEU A 149 -9.87 19.84 1.76
C LEU A 149 -8.67 19.56 2.67
N VAL A 150 -8.87 18.69 3.66
CA VAL A 150 -7.79 18.33 4.60
C VAL A 150 -6.63 17.69 3.85
N ILE A 151 -6.90 16.74 2.95
CA ILE A 151 -5.86 16.05 2.16
C ILE A 151 -5.09 17.03 1.27
N PHE A 152 -5.78 17.91 0.54
CA PHE A 152 -5.12 18.90 -0.33
C PHE A 152 -4.30 19.92 0.46
N CYS A 153 -4.78 20.35 1.63
CA CYS A 153 -4.02 21.22 2.52
C CYS A 153 -2.74 20.54 3.03
N LEU A 154 -2.83 19.26 3.44
CA LEU A 154 -1.65 18.49 3.87
C LEU A 154 -0.66 18.28 2.72
N ILE A 155 -1.14 17.85 1.54
CA ILE A 155 -0.28 17.66 0.36
C ILE A 155 0.37 18.98 -0.06
N GLY A 156 -0.39 20.08 -0.08
CA GLY A 156 0.13 21.41 -0.42
C GLY A 156 1.21 21.89 0.54
N MET A 157 1.00 21.67 1.86
CA MET A 157 2.00 21.97 2.87
C MET A 157 3.26 21.14 2.67
N MET A 158 3.12 19.82 2.48
CA MET A 158 4.25 18.92 2.23
C MET A 158 4.99 19.29 0.95
N ALA A 159 4.29 19.57 -0.14
CA ALA A 159 4.88 19.94 -1.43
C ALA A 159 5.66 21.26 -1.38
N ALA A 160 5.23 22.22 -0.54
CA ALA A 160 5.93 23.50 -0.39
C ALA A 160 7.19 23.39 0.48
N VAL A 161 7.24 22.45 1.42
CA VAL A 161 8.35 22.26 2.38
C VAL A 161 9.36 21.24 1.87
N ALA A 162 8.91 20.18 1.20
CA ALA A 162 9.72 19.04 0.74
C ALA A 162 10.97 19.41 -0.09
N PRO A 163 10.97 20.44 -0.97
CA PRO A 163 12.19 20.81 -1.71
C PRO A 163 13.31 21.39 -0.84
N TYR A 164 13.03 21.75 0.40
CA TYR A 164 13.94 22.45 1.29
C TYR A 164 14.28 21.69 2.56
N TYR A 165 13.44 20.73 2.94
CA TYR A 165 13.59 19.98 4.19
C TYR A 165 13.14 18.54 4.03
N HIS A 166 13.88 17.62 4.63
CA HIS A 166 13.42 16.24 4.80
C HIS A 166 12.35 16.18 5.90
N ILE A 167 11.07 16.16 5.51
CA ILE A 167 9.92 16.25 6.43
C ILE A 167 9.91 15.08 7.42
N LEU A 168 10.21 13.86 6.95
CA LEU A 168 10.30 12.65 7.77
C LEU A 168 11.75 12.16 7.93
N GLY A 169 12.74 13.05 7.70
CA GLY A 169 14.15 12.69 7.79
C GLY A 169 14.62 11.80 6.64
N THR A 170 15.85 11.29 6.76
CA THR A 170 16.49 10.40 5.79
C THR A 170 16.87 9.07 6.41
N ASP A 171 17.07 8.05 5.56
CA ASP A 171 17.52 6.72 5.96
C ASP A 171 19.06 6.58 5.98
N LYS A 172 19.56 5.34 6.13
CA LYS A 172 20.99 5.03 6.20
C LYS A 172 21.79 5.40 4.94
N VAL A 173 21.14 5.42 3.79
CA VAL A 173 21.74 5.79 2.48
C VAL A 173 21.43 7.22 2.09
N GLY A 174 20.75 7.97 2.98
CA GLY A 174 20.41 9.37 2.78
C GLY A 174 19.18 9.61 1.92
N GLU A 175 18.42 8.57 1.57
CA GLU A 175 17.14 8.72 0.87
C GLU A 175 16.05 9.30 1.78
N ASP A 176 15.16 10.09 1.19
CA ASP A 176 14.05 10.72 1.91
C ASP A 176 12.99 9.69 2.33
N VAL A 177 12.72 9.62 3.64
CA VAL A 177 11.79 8.65 4.22
C VAL A 177 10.34 8.89 3.77
N LEU A 178 9.94 10.15 3.52
CA LEU A 178 8.61 10.45 2.99
C LEU A 178 8.44 9.90 1.57
N TYR A 179 9.47 10.02 0.73
CA TYR A 179 9.46 9.42 -0.60
C TYR A 179 9.27 7.90 -0.54
N GLN A 180 10.06 7.21 0.30
CA GLN A 180 9.95 5.76 0.48
C GLN A 180 8.57 5.34 0.97
N ALA A 181 7.99 6.08 1.94
CA ALA A 181 6.67 5.77 2.50
C ALA A 181 5.55 5.93 1.46
N ILE A 182 5.61 6.96 0.60
CA ILE A 182 4.65 7.18 -0.48
C ILE A 182 4.80 6.11 -1.57
N LYS A 183 6.00 5.77 -1.99
CA LYS A 183 6.28 4.70 -2.97
C LYS A 183 5.80 3.33 -2.50
N SER A 184 5.87 3.08 -1.20
CA SER A 184 5.40 1.82 -0.59
C SER A 184 3.89 1.61 -0.71
N ILE A 185 3.10 2.66 -0.96
CA ILE A 185 1.65 2.58 -1.19
C ILE A 185 1.33 1.62 -2.34
N ARG A 186 2.04 1.73 -3.47
CA ARG A 186 1.84 0.85 -4.64
C ARG A 186 2.01 -0.61 -4.26
N THR A 187 3.10 -0.94 -3.57
CA THR A 187 3.40 -2.33 -3.18
C THR A 187 2.30 -2.91 -2.30
N GLY A 188 1.86 -2.17 -1.27
CA GLY A 188 0.75 -2.59 -0.41
C GLY A 188 -0.57 -2.81 -1.17
N LEU A 189 -0.92 -1.89 -2.08
CA LEU A 189 -2.13 -2.01 -2.91
C LEU A 189 -2.05 -3.19 -3.88
N VAL A 190 -0.91 -3.40 -4.54
CA VAL A 190 -0.70 -4.50 -5.49
C VAL A 190 -0.81 -5.84 -4.76
N ILE A 191 -0.18 -5.98 -3.59
CA ILE A 191 -0.25 -7.21 -2.81
C ILE A 191 -1.69 -7.49 -2.38
N GLY A 192 -2.37 -6.51 -1.78
CA GLY A 192 -3.76 -6.68 -1.37
C GLY A 192 -4.69 -7.04 -2.54
N ALA A 193 -4.61 -6.30 -3.66
CA ALA A 193 -5.48 -6.51 -4.80
C ALA A 193 -5.17 -7.79 -5.57
N LEU A 194 -3.89 -8.04 -5.92
CA LEU A 194 -3.51 -9.21 -6.74
C LEU A 194 -3.69 -10.52 -5.97
N THR A 195 -3.32 -10.55 -4.68
CA THR A 195 -3.56 -11.71 -3.83
C THR A 195 -5.04 -12.03 -3.72
N THR A 196 -5.89 -11.02 -3.52
CA THR A 196 -7.34 -11.19 -3.48
C THR A 196 -7.88 -11.72 -4.82
N LEU A 197 -7.38 -11.21 -5.94
CA LEU A 197 -7.77 -11.67 -7.29
C LEU A 197 -7.46 -13.16 -7.49
N VAL A 198 -6.34 -13.65 -6.97
CA VAL A 198 -5.97 -15.08 -7.02
C VAL A 198 -6.81 -15.92 -6.07
N MET A 199 -7.03 -15.43 -4.86
CA MET A 199 -7.76 -16.14 -3.80
C MET A 199 -9.25 -16.35 -4.13
N LEU A 200 -9.91 -15.31 -4.68
CA LEU A 200 -11.36 -15.30 -4.88
C LEU A 200 -11.90 -16.43 -5.75
N PRO A 201 -11.37 -16.71 -6.97
CA PRO A 201 -11.88 -17.78 -7.80
C PRO A 201 -11.81 -19.14 -7.11
N ILE A 202 -10.73 -19.39 -6.37
CA ILE A 202 -10.50 -20.64 -5.64
C ILE A 202 -11.51 -20.74 -4.49
N ALA A 203 -11.62 -19.72 -3.66
CA ALA A 203 -12.50 -19.71 -2.49
C ALA A 203 -13.97 -19.84 -2.89
N ILE A 204 -14.42 -19.08 -3.91
CA ILE A 204 -15.80 -19.09 -4.37
C ILE A 204 -16.15 -20.44 -4.99
N SER A 205 -15.33 -20.93 -5.92
CA SER A 205 -15.62 -22.19 -6.60
C SER A 205 -15.66 -23.37 -5.63
N LEU A 206 -14.63 -23.52 -4.79
CA LEU A 206 -14.56 -24.63 -3.84
C LEU A 206 -15.61 -24.50 -2.73
N GLY A 207 -15.85 -23.30 -2.20
CA GLY A 207 -16.85 -23.08 -1.15
C GLY A 207 -18.28 -23.39 -1.63
N LEU A 208 -18.64 -22.92 -2.80
CA LEU A 208 -19.94 -23.23 -3.43
C LEU A 208 -20.08 -24.71 -3.75
N MET A 209 -19.03 -25.33 -4.32
CA MET A 209 -19.05 -26.76 -4.65
C MET A 209 -19.23 -27.63 -3.42
N ALA A 210 -18.49 -27.38 -2.36
CA ALA A 210 -18.58 -28.11 -1.09
C ALA A 210 -20.01 -28.00 -0.49
N GLY A 211 -20.56 -26.78 -0.40
CA GLY A 211 -21.88 -26.57 0.16
C GLY A 211 -23.01 -27.12 -0.67
N PHE A 212 -22.93 -27.03 -2.02
CA PHE A 212 -24.00 -27.40 -2.91
C PHE A 212 -24.06 -28.92 -3.22
N PHE A 213 -22.90 -29.55 -3.57
CA PHE A 213 -22.90 -30.94 -4.01
C PHE A 213 -22.94 -31.95 -2.87
N ARG A 214 -22.35 -31.61 -1.69
CA ARG A 214 -22.21 -32.52 -0.52
C ARG A 214 -21.46 -33.84 -0.86
N GLY A 215 -21.43 -34.76 0.10
CA GLY A 215 -20.80 -36.06 -0.05
C GLY A 215 -19.30 -35.94 -0.33
N TRP A 216 -18.78 -36.81 -1.16
CA TRP A 216 -17.34 -36.89 -1.40
C TRP A 216 -16.68 -35.58 -1.86
N VAL A 217 -17.41 -34.71 -2.61
CA VAL A 217 -16.91 -33.39 -3.03
C VAL A 217 -16.66 -32.50 -1.81
N ASP A 218 -17.61 -32.48 -0.89
CA ASP A 218 -17.51 -31.77 0.36
C ASP A 218 -16.37 -32.32 1.22
N ASP A 219 -16.30 -33.65 1.36
CA ASP A 219 -15.29 -34.34 2.18
C ASP A 219 -13.87 -34.03 1.69
N VAL A 220 -13.63 -34.07 0.37
CA VAL A 220 -12.33 -33.76 -0.23
C VAL A 220 -11.97 -32.28 0.00
N ILE A 221 -12.88 -31.35 -0.23
CA ILE A 221 -12.61 -29.92 -0.03
C ILE A 221 -12.38 -29.61 1.44
N GLN A 222 -13.14 -30.23 2.35
CA GLN A 222 -12.91 -30.10 3.79
C GLN A 222 -11.54 -30.64 4.21
N TYR A 223 -11.15 -31.78 3.67
CA TYR A 223 -9.83 -32.35 3.93
C TYR A 223 -8.72 -31.38 3.46
N LEU A 224 -8.84 -30.83 2.25
CA LEU A 224 -7.86 -29.88 1.71
C LEU A 224 -7.72 -28.64 2.59
N TYR A 225 -8.83 -27.94 2.90
CA TYR A 225 -8.70 -26.71 3.69
C TYR A 225 -8.31 -27.00 5.16
N THR A 226 -8.70 -28.15 5.72
CA THR A 226 -8.29 -28.53 7.07
C THR A 226 -6.81 -28.84 7.12
N THR A 227 -6.28 -29.57 6.15
CA THR A 227 -4.86 -29.88 6.04
C THR A 227 -4.03 -28.60 5.88
N LEU A 228 -4.42 -27.71 4.96
CA LEU A 228 -3.73 -26.42 4.79
C LEU A 228 -3.78 -25.56 6.06
N SER A 229 -4.92 -25.51 6.74
CA SER A 229 -5.08 -24.72 7.97
C SER A 229 -4.37 -25.33 9.19
N SER A 230 -3.94 -26.60 9.15
CA SER A 230 -3.18 -27.23 10.22
C SER A 230 -1.71 -26.81 10.23
N ILE A 231 -1.21 -26.29 9.10
CA ILE A 231 0.14 -25.79 8.97
C ILE A 231 0.14 -24.29 9.34
N PRO A 232 1.06 -23.81 10.21
CA PRO A 232 1.16 -22.38 10.47
C PRO A 232 1.38 -21.60 9.15
N GLY A 233 0.42 -20.71 8.79
CA GLY A 233 0.39 -20.06 7.47
C GLY A 233 1.70 -19.34 7.12
N VAL A 234 2.30 -18.64 8.10
CA VAL A 234 3.58 -17.95 7.89
C VAL A 234 4.70 -18.90 7.48
N LEU A 235 4.76 -20.09 8.08
CA LEU A 235 5.79 -21.10 7.75
C LEU A 235 5.56 -21.70 6.36
N LEU A 236 4.31 -21.97 6.00
CA LEU A 236 3.96 -22.48 4.66
C LEU A 236 4.33 -21.47 3.58
N ILE A 237 3.96 -20.20 3.79
CA ILE A 237 4.28 -19.11 2.85
C ILE A 237 5.79 -18.92 2.76
N ALA A 238 6.50 -18.90 3.90
CA ALA A 238 7.94 -18.76 3.96
C ALA A 238 8.66 -19.87 3.17
N ALA A 239 8.26 -21.13 3.37
CA ALA A 239 8.83 -22.27 2.64
C ALA A 239 8.61 -22.15 1.14
N ALA A 240 7.40 -21.78 0.71
CA ALA A 240 7.07 -21.63 -0.71
C ALA A 240 7.86 -20.47 -1.37
N ILE A 241 8.02 -19.33 -0.67
CA ILE A 241 8.81 -18.21 -1.18
C ILE A 241 10.29 -18.56 -1.27
N LEU A 242 10.84 -19.26 -0.26
CA LEU A 242 12.23 -19.70 -0.30
C LEU A 242 12.49 -20.67 -1.47
N MET A 243 11.56 -21.59 -1.74
CA MET A 243 11.63 -22.47 -2.93
C MET A 243 11.62 -21.66 -4.22
N ALA A 244 10.76 -20.65 -4.32
CA ALA A 244 10.72 -19.75 -5.48
C ALA A 244 12.03 -18.95 -5.65
N GLN A 245 12.62 -18.48 -4.57
CA GLN A 245 13.94 -17.79 -4.60
C GLN A 245 15.05 -18.71 -5.08
N VAL A 246 15.09 -19.96 -4.61
CA VAL A 246 16.06 -20.97 -5.07
C VAL A 246 15.87 -21.23 -6.58
N TYR A 247 14.61 -21.33 -7.04
CA TYR A 247 14.34 -21.50 -8.47
C TYR A 247 14.86 -20.31 -9.29
N MET A 248 14.61 -19.07 -8.86
CA MET A 248 15.12 -17.87 -9.53
C MET A 248 16.65 -17.81 -9.53
N ALA A 249 17.30 -18.21 -8.43
CA ALA A 249 18.77 -18.25 -8.32
C ALA A 249 19.41 -19.29 -9.26
N ASN A 250 18.71 -20.40 -9.51
CA ASN A 250 19.18 -21.46 -10.40
C ASN A 250 18.93 -21.19 -11.90
N ASN A 251 18.10 -20.18 -12.22
CA ASN A 251 17.77 -19.82 -13.61
C ASN A 251 17.99 -18.31 -13.85
N PRO A 252 19.22 -17.80 -13.70
CA PRO A 252 19.51 -16.36 -13.78
C PRO A 252 19.27 -15.78 -15.18
N GLU A 253 19.31 -16.60 -16.23
CA GLU A 253 19.05 -16.19 -17.61
C GLU A 253 17.60 -15.77 -17.87
N LEU A 254 16.65 -16.22 -17.06
CA LEU A 254 15.24 -15.83 -17.13
C LEU A 254 14.96 -14.46 -16.47
N PHE A 255 15.89 -13.97 -15.64
CA PHE A 255 15.73 -12.78 -14.81
C PHE A 255 16.96 -11.88 -14.96
N THR A 256 17.01 -11.15 -16.07
CA THR A 256 18.22 -10.43 -16.50
C THR A 256 18.43 -9.12 -15.75
N THR A 257 17.36 -8.45 -15.30
CA THR A 257 17.43 -7.18 -14.58
C THR A 257 17.05 -7.33 -13.10
N VAL A 258 17.44 -6.35 -12.27
CA VAL A 258 17.06 -6.30 -10.85
C VAL A 258 15.56 -6.07 -10.72
N GLU A 259 15.00 -5.22 -11.59
CA GLU A 259 13.58 -4.91 -11.63
C GLU A 259 12.75 -6.15 -11.98
N ASP A 260 13.16 -6.95 -12.98
CA ASP A 260 12.47 -8.19 -13.35
C ASP A 260 12.43 -9.19 -12.19
N ARG A 261 13.52 -9.28 -11.42
CA ARG A 261 13.59 -10.14 -10.22
C ARG A 261 12.64 -9.66 -9.14
N ALA A 262 12.61 -8.35 -8.90
CA ALA A 262 11.76 -7.74 -7.88
C ALA A 262 10.27 -7.90 -8.25
N ASP A 263 9.88 -7.62 -9.50
CA ASP A 263 8.51 -7.76 -9.97
C ASP A 263 8.07 -9.23 -9.96
N MET A 264 8.94 -10.18 -10.37
CA MET A 264 8.65 -11.61 -10.31
C MET A 264 8.49 -12.11 -8.87
N ARG A 265 9.37 -11.66 -7.96
CA ARG A 265 9.27 -12.01 -6.53
C ARG A 265 7.97 -11.49 -5.92
N LEU A 266 7.56 -10.27 -6.27
CA LEU A 266 6.28 -9.70 -5.86
C LEU A 266 5.09 -10.52 -6.40
N LEU A 267 5.11 -10.89 -7.67
CA LEU A 267 4.08 -11.71 -8.30
C LEU A 267 3.98 -13.09 -7.64
N LEU A 268 5.11 -13.77 -7.43
CA LEU A 268 5.14 -15.07 -6.75
C LEU A 268 4.63 -14.97 -5.32
N LEU A 269 5.00 -13.90 -4.59
CA LEU A 269 4.46 -13.64 -3.25
C LEU A 269 2.93 -13.54 -3.27
N CYS A 270 2.36 -12.76 -4.19
CA CYS A 270 0.92 -12.61 -4.33
C CYS A 270 0.23 -13.93 -4.70
N MET A 271 0.83 -14.72 -5.60
CA MET A 271 0.31 -16.04 -5.98
C MET A 271 0.31 -17.01 -4.79
N ILE A 272 1.41 -17.08 -4.06
CA ILE A 272 1.54 -17.98 -2.89
C ILE A 272 0.55 -17.56 -1.80
N LEU A 273 0.48 -16.26 -1.47
CA LEU A 273 -0.49 -15.73 -0.52
C LEU A 273 -1.93 -16.06 -0.95
N GLY A 274 -2.26 -15.86 -2.22
CA GLY A 274 -3.60 -16.13 -2.75
C GLY A 274 -3.97 -17.62 -2.68
N ILE A 275 -3.04 -18.51 -3.05
CA ILE A 275 -3.24 -19.97 -3.02
C ILE A 275 -3.32 -20.50 -1.58
N THR A 276 -2.79 -19.80 -0.60
CA THR A 276 -2.82 -20.24 0.80
C THR A 276 -3.96 -19.63 1.62
N SER A 277 -4.50 -18.46 1.21
CA SER A 277 -5.45 -17.69 2.02
C SER A 277 -6.93 -18.00 1.74
N TRP A 278 -7.27 -18.80 0.72
CA TRP A 278 -8.65 -19.09 0.30
C TRP A 278 -9.49 -19.85 1.33
N THR A 279 -8.87 -20.50 2.31
CA THR A 279 -9.54 -21.47 3.22
C THR A 279 -10.61 -20.84 4.11
N GLY A 280 -10.41 -19.58 4.55
CA GLY A 280 -11.35 -18.84 5.39
C GLY A 280 -12.65 -18.54 4.69
N LEU A 281 -12.56 -17.90 3.52
CA LEU A 281 -13.72 -17.57 2.68
C LEU A 281 -14.43 -18.82 2.18
N CYS A 282 -13.69 -19.86 1.80
CA CYS A 282 -14.26 -21.15 1.37
C CYS A 282 -15.16 -21.75 2.44
N ARG A 283 -14.72 -21.79 3.70
CA ARG A 283 -15.54 -22.29 4.84
C ARG A 283 -16.81 -21.46 5.05
N LEU A 284 -16.69 -20.14 4.98
CA LEU A 284 -17.82 -19.23 5.11
C LEU A 284 -18.85 -19.46 4.00
N LEU A 285 -18.40 -19.51 2.74
CA LEU A 285 -19.27 -19.74 1.58
C LEU A 285 -19.92 -21.13 1.59
N ARG A 286 -19.16 -22.16 2.03
CA ARG A 286 -19.72 -23.51 2.23
C ARG A 286 -20.89 -23.47 3.22
N ALA A 287 -20.71 -22.86 4.38
CA ALA A 287 -21.75 -22.79 5.41
C ALA A 287 -23.02 -22.08 4.92
N GLU A 288 -22.87 -20.95 4.24
CA GLU A 288 -24.02 -20.20 3.70
C GLU A 288 -24.67 -20.93 2.51
N THR A 289 -23.88 -21.57 1.65
CA THR A 289 -24.40 -22.38 0.53
C THR A 289 -25.23 -23.56 1.01
N LEU A 290 -24.82 -24.22 2.10
CA LEU A 290 -25.60 -25.30 2.74
C LEU A 290 -26.98 -24.84 3.19
N LYS A 291 -27.06 -23.61 3.72
CA LYS A 291 -28.31 -22.99 4.17
C LYS A 291 -29.19 -22.57 2.98
N ILE A 292 -28.62 -21.85 2.02
CA ILE A 292 -29.35 -21.35 0.82
C ILE A 292 -29.91 -22.51 0.00
N ARG A 293 -29.21 -23.61 -0.11
CA ARG A 293 -29.64 -24.79 -0.87
C ARG A 293 -30.98 -25.38 -0.38
N GLU A 294 -31.28 -25.27 0.90
CA GLU A 294 -32.52 -25.78 1.51
C GLU A 294 -33.67 -24.74 1.47
N MET A 295 -33.47 -23.57 0.88
CA MET A 295 -34.51 -22.56 0.73
C MET A 295 -35.54 -22.97 -0.33
N ASP A 296 -36.81 -22.62 -0.10
CA ASP A 296 -37.98 -23.03 -0.93
C ASP A 296 -37.82 -22.69 -2.40
N TYR A 297 -37.25 -21.53 -2.74
CA TYR A 297 -37.05 -21.13 -4.13
C TYR A 297 -36.00 -21.97 -4.86
N VAL A 298 -34.99 -22.49 -4.14
CA VAL A 298 -33.98 -23.40 -4.72
C VAL A 298 -34.57 -24.80 -4.88
N LEU A 299 -35.36 -25.25 -3.91
CA LEU A 299 -36.08 -26.53 -3.97
C LEU A 299 -37.12 -26.50 -5.11
N ALA A 300 -37.86 -25.42 -5.29
CA ALA A 300 -38.77 -25.24 -6.42
C ALA A 300 -38.06 -25.27 -7.77
N ALA A 301 -36.92 -24.58 -7.91
CA ALA A 301 -36.11 -24.63 -9.12
C ALA A 301 -35.64 -26.07 -9.44
N ARG A 302 -35.31 -26.84 -8.40
CA ARG A 302 -34.92 -28.26 -8.53
C ARG A 302 -36.10 -29.11 -8.98
N ALA A 303 -37.30 -28.89 -8.41
CA ALA A 303 -38.52 -29.61 -8.79
C ALA A 303 -38.91 -29.32 -10.24
N LEU A 304 -38.66 -28.11 -10.72
CA LEU A 304 -38.87 -27.70 -12.12
C LEU A 304 -37.79 -28.19 -13.11
N GLY A 305 -36.84 -29.03 -12.64
CA GLY A 305 -35.82 -29.64 -13.50
C GLY A 305 -34.64 -28.71 -13.88
N VAL A 306 -34.46 -27.58 -13.20
CA VAL A 306 -33.30 -26.69 -13.42
C VAL A 306 -32.01 -27.45 -13.11
N SER A 307 -31.02 -27.39 -14.01
CA SER A 307 -29.74 -28.08 -13.84
C SER A 307 -28.97 -27.58 -12.60
N ARG A 308 -28.21 -28.47 -11.94
CA ARG A 308 -27.45 -28.14 -10.72
C ARG A 308 -26.51 -26.93 -10.89
N LEU A 309 -25.82 -26.86 -12.05
CA LEU A 309 -24.92 -25.74 -12.33
C LEU A 309 -25.69 -24.43 -12.53
N GLN A 310 -26.87 -24.48 -13.11
CA GLN A 310 -27.71 -23.31 -13.31
C GLN A 310 -28.33 -22.83 -11.98
N GLN A 311 -28.72 -23.77 -11.09
CA GLN A 311 -29.13 -23.44 -9.72
C GLN A 311 -28.01 -22.72 -8.96
N LEU A 312 -26.78 -23.25 -9.07
CA LEU A 312 -25.60 -22.65 -8.42
C LEU A 312 -25.33 -21.23 -8.91
N LYS A 313 -25.29 -21.02 -10.25
CA LYS A 313 -24.98 -19.72 -10.85
C LYS A 313 -26.10 -18.68 -10.68
N ARG A 314 -27.36 -19.08 -10.76
CA ARG A 314 -28.50 -18.16 -10.81
C ARG A 314 -29.20 -17.94 -9.46
N HIS A 315 -29.12 -18.92 -8.56
CA HIS A 315 -29.84 -18.86 -7.28
C HIS A 315 -28.92 -18.81 -6.07
N VAL A 316 -27.78 -19.49 -6.08
CA VAL A 316 -26.88 -19.56 -4.92
C VAL A 316 -25.82 -18.45 -4.97
N LEU A 317 -25.05 -18.37 -6.04
CA LEU A 317 -23.95 -17.41 -6.18
C LEU A 317 -24.39 -15.95 -5.94
N PRO A 318 -25.46 -15.42 -6.52
CA PRO A 318 -25.87 -14.04 -6.26
C PRO A 318 -26.22 -13.77 -4.80
N ASN A 319 -26.78 -14.78 -4.11
CA ASN A 319 -27.19 -14.64 -2.72
C ASN A 319 -26.02 -14.69 -1.72
N VAL A 320 -24.86 -15.24 -2.08
CA VAL A 320 -23.64 -15.24 -1.24
C VAL A 320 -22.70 -14.10 -1.58
N MET A 321 -22.94 -13.33 -2.66
CA MET A 321 -22.02 -12.27 -3.11
C MET A 321 -21.81 -11.16 -2.06
N HIS A 322 -22.79 -10.89 -1.21
CA HIS A 322 -22.63 -9.95 -0.10
C HIS A 322 -21.49 -10.37 0.86
N LEU A 323 -21.41 -11.68 1.18
CA LEU A 323 -20.33 -12.21 2.01
C LEU A 323 -18.97 -12.07 1.31
N VAL A 324 -18.91 -12.35 0.01
CA VAL A 324 -17.70 -12.20 -0.79
C VAL A 324 -17.21 -10.74 -0.74
N MET A 325 -18.12 -9.77 -0.94
CA MET A 325 -17.77 -8.34 -0.93
C MET A 325 -17.24 -7.88 0.43
N ILE A 326 -17.87 -8.31 1.53
CA ILE A 326 -17.41 -8.01 2.88
C ILE A 326 -16.01 -8.61 3.13
N THR A 327 -15.83 -9.87 2.75
CA THR A 327 -14.57 -10.59 2.97
C THR A 327 -13.42 -9.99 2.16
N ILE A 328 -13.66 -9.57 0.91
CA ILE A 328 -12.65 -8.90 0.08
C ILE A 328 -12.02 -7.72 0.83
N VAL A 329 -12.84 -6.87 1.42
CA VAL A 329 -12.34 -5.64 2.07
C VAL A 329 -11.63 -5.96 3.38
N LEU A 330 -12.12 -6.95 4.15
CA LEU A 330 -11.47 -7.39 5.39
C LEU A 330 -10.13 -8.10 5.12
N ASP A 331 -10.11 -9.00 4.14
CA ASP A 331 -8.89 -9.75 3.79
C ASP A 331 -7.82 -8.84 3.19
N PHE A 332 -8.21 -7.78 2.46
CA PHE A 332 -7.27 -6.80 1.91
C PHE A 332 -6.35 -6.23 3.00
N SER A 333 -6.91 -5.75 4.12
CA SER A 333 -6.11 -5.21 5.22
C SER A 333 -5.23 -6.28 5.89
N GLY A 334 -5.76 -7.50 6.04
CA GLY A 334 -5.00 -8.65 6.55
C GLY A 334 -3.81 -9.03 5.67
N LEU A 335 -3.97 -8.96 4.34
CA LEU A 335 -2.92 -9.27 3.37
C LEU A 335 -1.80 -8.22 3.36
N VAL A 336 -2.14 -6.94 3.49
CA VAL A 336 -1.16 -5.86 3.62
C VAL A 336 -0.32 -6.04 4.89
N LEU A 337 -0.96 -6.40 6.01
CA LEU A 337 -0.26 -6.70 7.26
C LEU A 337 0.59 -7.98 7.17
N ALA A 338 0.11 -9.02 6.48
CA ALA A 338 0.85 -10.25 6.25
C ALA A 338 2.14 -10.00 5.45
N GLU A 339 2.09 -9.13 4.43
CA GLU A 339 3.30 -8.70 3.71
C GLU A 339 4.30 -8.03 4.65
N ALA A 340 3.85 -7.10 5.47
CA ALA A 340 4.73 -6.40 6.41
C ALA A 340 5.43 -7.39 7.39
N VAL A 341 4.71 -8.41 7.87
CA VAL A 341 5.29 -9.46 8.71
C VAL A 341 6.31 -10.30 7.94
N LEU A 342 6.00 -10.70 6.70
CA LEU A 342 6.91 -11.49 5.87
C LEU A 342 8.17 -10.71 5.50
N SER A 343 8.04 -9.43 5.15
CA SER A 343 9.17 -8.54 4.86
C SER A 343 10.00 -8.26 6.11
N TYR A 344 9.36 -8.12 7.28
CA TYR A 344 10.07 -7.97 8.56
C TYR A 344 11.00 -9.16 8.86
N ILE A 345 10.61 -10.38 8.52
CA ILE A 345 11.47 -11.58 8.66
C ILE A 345 12.35 -11.82 7.42
N ASN A 346 12.44 -10.84 6.51
CA ASN A 346 13.24 -10.86 5.28
C ASN A 346 12.84 -11.94 4.25
N ILE A 347 11.60 -12.39 4.29
CA ILE A 347 11.04 -13.38 3.35
C ILE A 347 10.02 -12.74 2.39
N GLY A 348 9.59 -11.50 2.63
CA GLY A 348 8.60 -10.78 1.82
C GLY A 348 9.10 -10.35 0.43
N VAL A 349 8.78 -9.13 0.06
CA VAL A 349 9.18 -8.52 -1.22
C VAL A 349 10.70 -8.37 -1.32
N ASP A 350 11.19 -8.07 -2.53
CA ASP A 350 12.62 -7.82 -2.72
C ASP A 350 13.09 -6.61 -1.90
N PRO A 351 14.30 -6.66 -1.28
CA PRO A 351 14.85 -5.53 -0.53
C PRO A 351 14.99 -4.24 -1.34
N SER A 352 15.10 -4.33 -2.67
CA SER A 352 15.14 -3.17 -3.57
C SER A 352 13.77 -2.54 -3.82
N THR A 353 12.68 -3.24 -3.43
CA THR A 353 11.32 -2.76 -3.60
C THR A 353 10.91 -1.88 -2.42
N TYR A 354 10.36 -0.70 -2.69
CA TYR A 354 9.77 0.12 -1.65
C TYR A 354 8.52 -0.57 -1.10
N SER A 355 8.56 -0.94 0.18
CA SER A 355 7.43 -1.44 0.96
C SER A 355 7.54 -1.01 2.41
N TRP A 356 6.41 -0.85 3.07
CA TRP A 356 6.42 -0.53 4.51
C TRP A 356 7.05 -1.66 5.33
N GLY A 357 6.87 -2.91 4.90
CA GLY A 357 7.51 -4.07 5.55
C GLY A 357 9.04 -4.00 5.48
N ASN A 358 9.61 -3.64 4.31
CA ASN A 358 11.05 -3.43 4.17
C ASN A 358 11.54 -2.23 5.01
N MET A 359 10.78 -1.12 5.07
CA MET A 359 11.09 0.02 5.94
C MET A 359 11.13 -0.39 7.40
N ILE A 360 10.18 -1.19 7.87
CA ILE A 360 10.14 -1.73 9.25
C ILE A 360 11.33 -2.66 9.49
N ASN A 361 11.65 -3.55 8.54
CA ASN A 361 12.77 -4.48 8.64
C ASN A 361 14.12 -3.76 8.78
N THR A 362 14.37 -2.75 7.95
CA THR A 362 15.60 -1.95 8.04
C THR A 362 15.66 -1.14 9.33
N SER A 363 14.54 -0.55 9.74
CA SER A 363 14.46 0.32 10.93
C SER A 363 14.62 -0.42 12.26
N ARG A 364 14.33 -1.72 12.33
CA ARG A 364 14.45 -2.48 13.60
C ARG A 364 15.86 -2.48 14.19
N LEU A 365 16.88 -2.53 13.32
CA LEU A 365 18.29 -2.48 13.75
C LEU A 365 18.68 -1.07 14.16
N GLU A 366 18.08 -0.07 13.55
CA GLU A 366 18.33 1.35 13.81
C GLU A 366 17.72 1.81 15.14
N MET A 367 16.70 1.13 15.65
CA MET A 367 16.14 1.36 16.97
C MET A 367 17.08 0.95 18.11
N ALA A 368 18.05 0.07 17.83
CA ALA A 368 19.05 -0.37 18.79
C ALA A 368 20.33 0.48 18.77
N ARG A 369 20.40 1.50 17.92
CA ARG A 369 21.56 2.41 17.83
C ARG A 369 21.50 3.55 18.87
N GLU A 370 22.64 4.12 19.14
CA GLU A 370 22.78 5.39 19.87
C GLU A 370 23.44 6.44 18.96
N PRO A 371 22.72 7.50 18.62
CA PRO A 371 21.33 7.85 18.97
C PRO A 371 20.28 7.06 18.18
N ILE A 372 19.07 6.89 18.74
CA ILE A 372 17.97 6.08 18.19
C ILE A 372 17.37 6.71 16.93
N VAL A 373 17.32 5.96 15.83
CA VAL A 373 16.66 6.39 14.59
C VAL A 373 15.22 5.85 14.56
N TRP A 374 14.25 6.68 14.88
CA TRP A 374 12.84 6.30 15.07
C TRP A 374 11.90 6.67 13.92
N TRP A 375 12.26 7.65 13.11
CA TRP A 375 11.36 8.29 12.13
C TRP A 375 10.96 7.38 10.97
N SER A 376 11.86 6.55 10.46
CA SER A 376 11.55 5.64 9.37
C SER A 376 10.51 4.58 9.78
N LEU A 377 10.66 4.02 11.00
CA LEU A 377 9.66 3.10 11.57
C LEU A 377 8.31 3.78 11.76
N THR A 378 8.31 4.99 12.30
CA THR A 378 7.09 5.78 12.54
C THR A 378 6.38 6.12 11.22
N ALA A 379 7.14 6.51 10.19
CA ALA A 379 6.59 6.78 8.87
C ALA A 379 5.88 5.55 8.28
N ALA A 380 6.57 4.41 8.24
CA ALA A 380 5.99 3.15 7.74
C ALA A 380 4.71 2.78 8.50
N PHE A 381 4.74 2.89 9.84
CA PHE A 381 3.59 2.61 10.69
C PHE A 381 2.41 3.54 10.41
N ILE A 382 2.62 4.85 10.31
CA ILE A 382 1.54 5.83 10.07
C ILE A 382 0.87 5.58 8.71
N PHE A 383 1.64 5.42 7.63
CA PHE A 383 1.07 5.21 6.30
C PHE A 383 0.29 3.89 6.21
N MET A 384 0.87 2.80 6.73
CA MET A 384 0.21 1.50 6.79
C MET A 384 -1.05 1.55 7.66
N PHE A 385 -1.00 2.20 8.82
CA PHE A 385 -2.14 2.35 9.72
C PHE A 385 -3.29 3.12 9.06
N ILE A 386 -3.00 4.22 8.36
CA ILE A 386 -4.03 5.00 7.66
C ILE A 386 -4.71 4.15 6.58
N LEU A 387 -3.94 3.39 5.79
CA LEU A 387 -4.50 2.52 4.75
C LEU A 387 -5.39 1.42 5.35
N VAL A 388 -4.87 0.70 6.35
CA VAL A 388 -5.60 -0.41 7.01
C VAL A 388 -6.85 0.10 7.73
N LEU A 389 -6.74 1.24 8.44
CA LEU A 389 -7.90 1.85 9.10
C LEU A 389 -8.96 2.28 8.09
N ALA A 390 -8.56 2.94 7.00
CA ALA A 390 -9.49 3.34 5.94
C ALA A 390 -10.17 2.14 5.29
N ALA A 391 -9.43 1.05 5.01
CA ALA A 391 -9.98 -0.18 4.47
C ALA A 391 -10.98 -0.83 5.43
N ASN A 392 -10.65 -0.97 6.71
CA ASN A 392 -11.55 -1.58 7.70
C ASN A 392 -12.82 -0.74 7.92
N LEU A 393 -12.71 0.59 8.05
CA LEU A 393 -13.87 1.47 8.15
C LEU A 393 -14.74 1.46 6.88
N PHE A 394 -14.14 1.21 5.72
CA PHE A 394 -14.90 1.02 4.49
C PHE A 394 -15.60 -0.35 4.46
N ALA A 395 -14.95 -1.41 4.95
CA ALA A 395 -15.54 -2.73 5.11
C ALA A 395 -16.82 -2.70 5.95
N ASP A 396 -16.80 -1.98 7.07
CA ASP A 396 -17.97 -1.83 7.94
C ASP A 396 -19.14 -1.18 7.19
N VAL A 397 -18.87 -0.15 6.39
CA VAL A 397 -19.91 0.52 5.58
C VAL A 397 -20.48 -0.40 4.49
N VAL A 398 -19.60 -1.17 3.83
CA VAL A 398 -20.05 -2.18 2.85
C VAL A 398 -20.91 -3.22 3.53
N ARG A 399 -20.51 -3.69 4.71
CA ARG A 399 -21.29 -4.64 5.51
C ARG A 399 -22.67 -4.09 5.87
N ASP A 400 -22.73 -2.85 6.37
CA ASP A 400 -23.99 -2.21 6.75
C ASP A 400 -24.91 -2.01 5.54
N ALA A 401 -24.35 -1.66 4.37
CA ALA A 401 -25.14 -1.49 3.15
C ALA A 401 -25.75 -2.80 2.60
N PHE A 402 -25.10 -3.93 2.89
CA PHE A 402 -25.56 -5.26 2.46
C PHE A 402 -26.34 -6.02 3.57
N ASP A 403 -26.48 -5.47 4.78
CA ASP A 403 -27.29 -6.07 5.85
C ASP A 403 -28.77 -5.81 5.58
N PRO A 404 -29.57 -6.86 5.27
CA PRO A 404 -31.00 -6.69 5.00
C PRO A 404 -31.80 -6.25 6.23
N ARG A 405 -31.23 -6.30 7.44
CA ARG A 405 -31.87 -5.90 8.69
C ARG A 405 -31.76 -4.40 8.99
N SER A 406 -30.86 -3.70 8.28
CA SER A 406 -30.65 -2.25 8.51
C SER A 406 -31.77 -1.36 7.94
N ASN A 407 -32.69 -1.91 7.15
CA ASN A 407 -33.82 -1.19 6.52
C ASN A 407 -35.14 -1.36 7.27
N THR A 408 -35.12 -1.92 8.48
CA THR A 408 -36.27 -1.95 9.42
C THR A 408 -35.95 -1.03 10.60
#